data_ea1a0a5e7f50ab4d5ed04c4a918db7e5
#
_entry.id   ea1a0a5e7f50ab4d5ed04c4a918db7e5
#
_cell.length_a   1.000
_cell.length_b   1.000
_cell.length_c   1.000
_cell.angle_alpha   90.00
_cell.angle_beta   90.00
_cell.angle_gamma   90.00
#
_symmetry.space_group_name_H-M   'P 1'
#
loop_
_entity.id
_entity.type
_entity.pdbx_description
1 polymer ?
#
loop_
_entity_poly.entity_id
_entity_poly.type
_entity_poly.pdbx_seq_one_letter_code
_entity_poly.pdbx_strand_id
1 'polypeptide(L)'
;AKAILAKSRKEKLPIVDDDFNLKGLITIKDIEKQIKYPLSAKDSQGRLLCGAAVGITANVMERVKALVEAKVDVIVIDSAHGHSQNIFNTLKQIKAAYPDLQVIAGNVATGDATRDLIEAGADAVKVGIGPGSICTTRVVAGIGVPQVSAIMDCYEVAKEYGVPIIADGGIKFSGDIVKAIAAGGNVCMMGSMFAGCDEAPGDFELFQGRKYKVYRGMGSIAAMENGSKDRYFQSGAKKLVPEGVEGRVAYKGTLEDTVFQLIGGLRSGMGYC
;
A
#
# COMPACT_ATOMS: atom_id res chain seq x y z
N ALA A 1 16.56 -29.23 -4.26
CA ALA A 1 17.56 -28.15 -4.44
C ALA A 1 18.55 -28.11 -3.28
N LYS A 2 18.11 -27.93 -2.01
CA LYS A 2 18.99 -27.77 -0.83
C LYS A 2 20.03 -28.88 -0.70
N ALA A 3 19.62 -30.17 -0.79
CA ALA A 3 20.53 -31.31 -0.69
C ALA A 3 21.55 -31.35 -1.84
N ILE A 4 21.14 -31.00 -3.08
CA ILE A 4 22.00 -30.94 -4.25
C ILE A 4 23.06 -29.85 -4.10
N LEU A 5 22.63 -28.64 -3.70
CA LEU A 5 23.55 -27.52 -3.46
C LEU A 5 24.58 -27.84 -2.37
N ALA A 6 24.13 -28.45 -1.25
CA ALA A 6 25.01 -28.85 -0.17
C ALA A 6 26.01 -29.92 -0.63
N LYS A 7 25.58 -30.97 -1.32
CA LYS A 7 26.44 -32.05 -1.82
C LYS A 7 27.45 -31.56 -2.86
N SER A 8 27.03 -30.68 -3.76
CA SER A 8 27.89 -30.14 -4.82
C SER A 8 28.77 -28.98 -4.38
N ARG A 9 28.55 -28.43 -3.18
CA ARG A 9 29.20 -27.20 -2.65
C ARG A 9 29.06 -26.03 -3.63
N LYS A 10 27.88 -25.89 -4.26
CA LYS A 10 27.55 -24.79 -5.17
C LYS A 10 26.50 -23.88 -4.54
N GLU A 11 26.55 -22.61 -4.91
CA GLU A 11 25.61 -21.60 -4.41
C GLU A 11 24.38 -21.42 -5.28
N LYS A 12 24.44 -21.89 -6.52
CA LYS A 12 23.41 -21.68 -7.54
C LYS A 12 23.11 -23.00 -8.25
N LEU A 13 21.82 -23.25 -8.50
CA LEU A 13 21.32 -24.44 -9.17
C LEU A 13 20.38 -24.01 -10.31
N PRO A 14 20.82 -24.11 -11.57
CA PRO A 14 19.94 -23.93 -12.72
C PRO A 14 18.86 -24.99 -12.73
N ILE A 15 17.64 -24.61 -13.07
CA ILE A 15 16.51 -25.50 -13.32
C ILE A 15 16.32 -25.53 -14.83
N VAL A 16 16.30 -26.71 -15.40
CA VAL A 16 16.12 -26.92 -16.85
C VAL A 16 14.93 -27.87 -17.09
N ASP A 17 14.35 -27.79 -18.29
CA ASP A 17 13.39 -28.80 -18.78
C ASP A 17 14.12 -30.04 -19.35
N ASP A 18 13.34 -30.98 -19.86
CA ASP A 18 13.87 -32.25 -20.44
C ASP A 18 14.74 -32.01 -21.66
N ASP A 19 14.55 -30.90 -22.38
CA ASP A 19 15.34 -30.45 -23.54
C ASP A 19 16.56 -29.59 -23.13
N PHE A 20 16.85 -29.51 -21.83
CA PHE A 20 17.96 -28.74 -21.24
C PHE A 20 17.86 -27.21 -21.42
N ASN A 21 16.64 -26.67 -21.68
CA ASN A 21 16.41 -25.24 -21.72
C ASN A 21 16.28 -24.69 -20.30
N LEU A 22 16.90 -23.53 -20.02
CA LEU A 22 16.86 -22.86 -18.71
C LEU A 22 15.44 -22.38 -18.41
N LYS A 23 14.85 -22.85 -17.28
CA LYS A 23 13.54 -22.46 -16.77
C LYS A 23 13.60 -21.64 -15.50
N GLY A 24 14.69 -21.73 -14.76
CA GLY A 24 14.83 -20.98 -13.51
C GLY A 24 16.20 -21.13 -12.88
N LEU A 25 16.37 -20.44 -11.74
CA LEU A 25 17.57 -20.49 -10.93
C LEU A 25 17.18 -20.52 -9.45
N ILE A 26 17.73 -21.43 -8.68
CA ILE A 26 17.64 -21.47 -7.22
C ILE A 26 19.00 -21.16 -6.64
N THR A 27 19.05 -20.26 -5.67
CA THR A 27 20.28 -19.91 -4.95
C THR A 27 20.19 -20.28 -3.47
N ILE A 28 21.32 -20.37 -2.78
CA ILE A 28 21.35 -20.50 -1.32
C ILE A 28 20.62 -19.33 -0.66
N LYS A 29 20.79 -18.10 -1.18
CA LYS A 29 20.11 -16.91 -0.66
C LYS A 29 18.58 -17.02 -0.71
N ASP A 30 18.01 -17.64 -1.75
CA ASP A 30 16.56 -17.86 -1.84
C ASP A 30 16.07 -18.80 -0.74
N ILE A 31 16.85 -19.86 -0.46
CA ILE A 31 16.55 -20.82 0.62
C ILE A 31 16.66 -20.14 1.98
N GLU A 32 17.72 -19.36 2.22
CA GLU A 32 17.92 -18.63 3.48
C GLU A 32 16.81 -17.60 3.72
N LYS A 33 16.39 -16.87 2.68
CA LYS A 33 15.27 -15.92 2.75
C LYS A 33 13.94 -16.60 3.10
N GLN A 34 13.68 -17.80 2.61
CA GLN A 34 12.50 -18.56 2.99
C GLN A 34 12.50 -18.95 4.48
N ILE A 35 13.68 -19.25 5.03
CA ILE A 35 13.84 -19.58 6.43
C ILE A 35 13.71 -18.30 7.29
N LYS A 36 14.35 -17.22 6.87
CA LYS A 36 14.35 -15.93 7.60
C LYS A 36 12.97 -15.24 7.56
N TYR A 37 12.27 -15.32 6.43
CA TYR A 37 10.99 -14.64 6.20
C TYR A 37 9.88 -15.62 5.81
N PRO A 38 9.47 -16.53 6.71
CA PRO A 38 8.49 -17.58 6.39
C PRO A 38 7.09 -17.04 6.10
N LEU A 39 6.75 -15.85 6.62
CA LEU A 39 5.44 -15.21 6.48
C LEU A 39 5.37 -14.20 5.32
N SER A 40 6.38 -14.14 4.44
CA SER A 40 6.30 -13.28 3.24
C SER A 40 5.11 -13.67 2.36
N ALA A 41 4.39 -12.65 1.87
CA ALA A 41 3.29 -12.85 0.94
C ALA A 41 3.82 -13.37 -0.41
N LYS A 42 3.44 -14.59 -0.77
CA LYS A 42 3.92 -15.29 -1.99
C LYS A 42 2.76 -15.94 -2.71
N ASP A 43 2.92 -16.09 -4.02
CA ASP A 43 2.03 -16.89 -4.85
C ASP A 43 2.30 -18.41 -4.70
N SER A 44 1.53 -19.23 -5.40
CA SER A 44 1.67 -20.68 -5.41
C SER A 44 3.01 -21.20 -5.97
N GLN A 45 3.74 -20.34 -6.68
CA GLN A 45 5.08 -20.63 -7.24
C GLN A 45 6.21 -20.12 -6.34
N GLY A 46 5.88 -19.51 -5.18
CA GLY A 46 6.85 -18.95 -4.24
C GLY A 46 7.40 -17.58 -4.64
N ARG A 47 6.79 -16.88 -5.63
CA ARG A 47 7.17 -15.51 -5.99
C ARG A 47 6.50 -14.53 -5.03
N LEU A 48 7.20 -13.45 -4.67
CA LEU A 48 6.61 -12.38 -3.88
C LEU A 48 5.44 -11.74 -4.63
N LEU A 49 4.32 -11.50 -3.93
CA LEU A 49 3.19 -10.76 -4.49
C LEU A 49 3.58 -9.29 -4.68
N CYS A 50 3.20 -8.73 -5.82
CA CYS A 50 3.49 -7.36 -6.20
C CYS A 50 2.20 -6.59 -6.52
N GLY A 51 2.09 -5.38 -5.97
CA GLY A 51 1.00 -4.46 -6.28
C GLY A 51 1.50 -3.18 -6.94
N ALA A 52 0.64 -2.55 -7.75
CA ALA A 52 0.94 -1.27 -8.36
C ALA A 52 -0.25 -0.30 -8.25
N ALA A 53 0.05 0.96 -7.92
CA ALA A 53 -0.95 2.01 -7.89
C ALA A 53 -1.15 2.64 -9.26
N VAL A 54 -2.41 2.96 -9.57
CA VAL A 54 -2.81 3.73 -10.74
C VAL A 54 -3.73 4.88 -10.33
N GLY A 55 -3.66 5.99 -11.06
CA GLY A 55 -4.61 7.09 -10.96
C GLY A 55 -5.78 6.90 -11.92
N ILE A 56 -6.50 8.00 -12.17
CA ILE A 56 -7.65 8.06 -13.10
C ILE A 56 -7.32 8.82 -14.38
N THR A 57 -6.07 8.78 -14.83
CA THR A 57 -5.60 9.45 -16.04
C THR A 57 -6.19 8.83 -17.30
N ALA A 58 -6.25 9.60 -18.40
CA ALA A 58 -6.82 9.13 -19.67
C ALA A 58 -6.16 7.85 -20.21
N ASN A 59 -4.88 7.61 -19.89
CA ASN A 59 -4.12 6.45 -20.33
C ASN A 59 -4.03 5.32 -19.27
N VAL A 60 -4.91 5.34 -18.26
CA VAL A 60 -4.88 4.36 -17.16
C VAL A 60 -4.93 2.91 -17.67
N MET A 61 -5.74 2.63 -18.69
CA MET A 61 -5.88 1.27 -19.22
C MET A 61 -4.62 0.77 -19.94
N GLU A 62 -3.86 1.65 -20.60
CA GLU A 62 -2.54 1.28 -21.18
C GLU A 62 -1.55 0.90 -20.07
N ARG A 63 -1.54 1.68 -18.98
CA ARG A 63 -0.70 1.37 -17.82
C ARG A 63 -1.12 0.06 -17.14
N VAL A 64 -2.41 -0.16 -16.95
CA VAL A 64 -2.94 -1.42 -16.38
C VAL A 64 -2.54 -2.61 -17.26
N LYS A 65 -2.69 -2.50 -18.58
CA LYS A 65 -2.26 -3.55 -19.53
C LYS A 65 -0.78 -3.91 -19.36
N ALA A 66 0.10 -2.91 -19.35
CA ALA A 66 1.54 -3.14 -19.16
C ALA A 66 1.87 -3.80 -17.81
N LEU A 67 1.15 -3.42 -16.73
CA LEU A 67 1.29 -4.02 -15.41
C LEU A 67 0.82 -5.48 -15.38
N VAL A 68 -0.28 -5.80 -16.05
CA VAL A 68 -0.79 -7.18 -16.19
C VAL A 68 0.20 -8.03 -16.99
N GLU A 69 0.74 -7.51 -18.09
CA GLU A 69 1.79 -8.18 -18.87
C GLU A 69 3.05 -8.44 -18.04
N ALA A 70 3.38 -7.52 -17.11
CA ALA A 70 4.46 -7.68 -16.12
C ALA A 70 4.09 -8.60 -14.95
N LYS A 71 2.88 -9.21 -14.96
CA LYS A 71 2.37 -10.15 -13.94
C LYS A 71 2.19 -9.50 -12.56
N VAL A 72 1.61 -8.30 -12.51
CA VAL A 72 1.17 -7.68 -11.27
C VAL A 72 0.08 -8.55 -10.62
N ASP A 73 0.10 -8.68 -9.30
CA ASP A 73 -0.89 -9.47 -8.56
C ASP A 73 -2.10 -8.63 -8.16
N VAL A 74 -1.90 -7.34 -7.88
CA VAL A 74 -2.97 -6.43 -7.46
C VAL A 74 -2.76 -5.02 -8.00
N ILE A 75 -3.84 -4.39 -8.45
CA ILE A 75 -3.88 -2.97 -8.81
C ILE A 75 -4.57 -2.18 -7.68
N VAL A 76 -4.01 -1.02 -7.36
CA VAL A 76 -4.62 -0.08 -6.42
C VAL A 76 -5.05 1.16 -7.18
N ILE A 77 -6.36 1.40 -7.29
CA ILE A 77 -6.89 2.69 -7.77
C ILE A 77 -6.84 3.65 -6.59
N ASP A 78 -5.87 4.55 -6.62
CA ASP A 78 -5.55 5.43 -5.50
C ASP A 78 -5.96 6.88 -5.78
N SER A 79 -6.89 7.41 -4.98
CA SER A 79 -7.44 8.75 -5.11
C SER A 79 -7.63 9.43 -3.75
N ALA A 80 -7.62 10.75 -3.76
CA ALA A 80 -7.99 11.56 -2.59
C ALA A 80 -9.49 11.45 -2.25
N HIS A 81 -10.33 11.09 -3.24
CA HIS A 81 -11.77 10.89 -3.09
C HIS A 81 -12.23 9.69 -3.94
N GLY A 82 -12.31 8.51 -3.30
CA GLY A 82 -12.67 7.25 -3.96
C GLY A 82 -14.14 7.17 -4.38
N HIS A 83 -15.04 7.88 -3.68
CA HIS A 83 -16.46 7.90 -3.99
C HIS A 83 -16.78 8.88 -5.11
N SER A 84 -16.22 8.63 -6.29
CA SER A 84 -16.43 9.49 -7.48
C SER A 84 -16.67 8.66 -8.74
N GLN A 85 -17.44 9.24 -9.69
CA GLN A 85 -17.80 8.57 -10.93
C GLN A 85 -16.58 8.10 -11.75
N ASN A 86 -15.50 8.86 -11.73
CA ASN A 86 -14.28 8.51 -12.46
C ASN A 86 -13.62 7.24 -11.88
N ILE A 87 -13.64 7.08 -10.55
CA ILE A 87 -13.14 5.87 -9.90
C ILE A 87 -14.01 4.66 -10.27
N PHE A 88 -15.34 4.79 -10.20
CA PHE A 88 -16.27 3.73 -10.61
C PHE A 88 -16.06 3.32 -12.05
N ASN A 89 -15.95 4.29 -12.97
CA ASN A 89 -15.72 4.01 -14.38
C ASN A 89 -14.40 3.27 -14.60
N THR A 90 -13.32 3.72 -13.97
CA THR A 90 -11.99 3.08 -14.06
C THR A 90 -12.03 1.67 -13.50
N LEU A 91 -12.64 1.47 -12.32
CA LEU A 91 -12.77 0.16 -11.69
C LEU A 91 -13.55 -0.82 -12.60
N LYS A 92 -14.70 -0.41 -13.10
CA LYS A 92 -15.52 -1.22 -14.01
C LYS A 92 -14.77 -1.56 -15.31
N GLN A 93 -14.03 -0.63 -15.89
CA GLN A 93 -13.21 -0.88 -17.08
C GLN A 93 -12.11 -1.92 -16.81
N ILE A 94 -11.41 -1.80 -15.68
CA ILE A 94 -10.36 -2.76 -15.30
C ILE A 94 -10.96 -4.15 -15.09
N LYS A 95 -12.04 -4.27 -14.31
CA LYS A 95 -12.69 -5.55 -14.03
C LYS A 95 -13.33 -6.17 -15.28
N ALA A 96 -13.82 -5.37 -16.22
CA ALA A 96 -14.34 -5.87 -17.50
C ALA A 96 -13.22 -6.42 -18.40
N ALA A 97 -12.04 -5.77 -18.42
CA ALA A 97 -10.90 -6.20 -19.22
C ALA A 97 -10.12 -7.36 -18.57
N TYR A 98 -10.06 -7.41 -17.25
CA TYR A 98 -9.29 -8.36 -16.46
C TYR A 98 -10.10 -8.83 -15.24
N PRO A 99 -11.09 -9.73 -15.41
CA PRO A 99 -12.01 -10.15 -14.35
C PRO A 99 -11.34 -10.76 -13.13
N ASP A 100 -10.25 -11.50 -13.33
CA ASP A 100 -9.51 -12.20 -12.27
C ASP A 100 -8.47 -11.32 -11.56
N LEU A 101 -8.18 -10.12 -12.09
CA LEU A 101 -7.22 -9.20 -11.49
C LEU A 101 -7.80 -8.63 -10.20
N GLN A 102 -7.03 -8.72 -9.12
CA GLN A 102 -7.44 -8.11 -7.85
C GLN A 102 -7.30 -6.59 -7.90
N VAL A 103 -8.35 -5.88 -7.52
CA VAL A 103 -8.38 -4.41 -7.55
C VAL A 103 -8.79 -3.86 -6.18
N ILE A 104 -7.89 -3.07 -5.60
CA ILE A 104 -8.16 -2.27 -4.40
C ILE A 104 -8.61 -0.89 -4.85
N ALA A 105 -9.68 -0.36 -4.29
CA ALA A 105 -10.15 0.99 -4.58
C ALA A 105 -10.24 1.86 -3.33
N GLY A 106 -9.97 3.15 -3.45
CA GLY A 106 -10.04 4.12 -2.35
C GLY A 106 -9.44 5.50 -2.72
N ASN A 107 -9.40 6.44 -1.76
CA ASN A 107 -9.81 6.26 -0.37
C ASN A 107 -11.25 6.71 -0.15
N VAL A 108 -11.89 6.06 0.78
CA VAL A 108 -13.24 6.40 1.25
C VAL A 108 -13.27 6.48 2.78
N ALA A 109 -14.39 6.93 3.36
CA ALA A 109 -14.54 7.05 4.81
C ALA A 109 -15.97 6.75 5.30
N THR A 110 -16.85 6.24 4.45
CA THR A 110 -18.26 5.95 4.76
C THR A 110 -18.69 4.57 4.29
N GLY A 111 -19.68 3.98 4.96
CA GLY A 111 -20.26 2.71 4.57
C GLY A 111 -20.89 2.74 3.18
N ASP A 112 -21.61 3.81 2.83
CA ASP A 112 -22.23 3.93 1.50
C ASP A 112 -21.18 3.94 0.38
N ALA A 113 -20.09 4.70 0.54
CA ALA A 113 -18.99 4.69 -0.42
C ALA A 113 -18.33 3.31 -0.54
N THR A 114 -18.23 2.59 0.58
CA THR A 114 -17.70 1.22 0.62
C THR A 114 -18.60 0.28 -0.17
N ARG A 115 -19.93 0.33 0.04
CA ARG A 115 -20.89 -0.47 -0.70
C ARG A 115 -20.79 -0.25 -2.19
N ASP A 116 -20.82 1.01 -2.62
CA ASP A 116 -20.81 1.36 -4.02
C ASP A 116 -19.51 0.91 -4.73
N LEU A 117 -18.34 0.97 -4.05
CA LEU A 117 -17.09 0.45 -4.58
C LEU A 117 -17.10 -1.09 -4.70
N ILE A 118 -17.63 -1.79 -3.72
CA ILE A 118 -17.74 -3.25 -3.74
C ILE A 118 -18.66 -3.69 -4.87
N GLU A 119 -19.83 -3.07 -5.00
CA GLU A 119 -20.78 -3.37 -6.06
C GLU A 119 -20.25 -3.01 -7.46
N ALA A 120 -19.32 -2.05 -7.53
CA ALA A 120 -18.60 -1.74 -8.77
C ALA A 120 -17.47 -2.73 -9.10
N GLY A 121 -17.15 -3.68 -8.19
CA GLY A 121 -16.20 -4.77 -8.40
C GLY A 121 -14.86 -4.62 -7.65
N ALA A 122 -14.77 -3.79 -6.61
CA ALA A 122 -13.57 -3.73 -5.79
C ALA A 122 -13.39 -5.02 -4.95
N ASP A 123 -12.19 -5.59 -4.97
CA ASP A 123 -11.82 -6.77 -4.21
C ASP A 123 -11.35 -6.42 -2.79
N ALA A 124 -10.97 -5.16 -2.56
CA ALA A 124 -10.71 -4.57 -1.24
C ALA A 124 -10.96 -3.07 -1.27
N VAL A 125 -11.30 -2.50 -0.10
CA VAL A 125 -11.55 -1.06 0.02
C VAL A 125 -10.53 -0.41 0.95
N LYS A 126 -9.93 0.70 0.48
CA LYS A 126 -8.94 1.47 1.24
C LYS A 126 -9.61 2.66 1.91
N VAL A 127 -9.51 2.73 3.24
CA VAL A 127 -10.25 3.65 4.11
C VAL A 127 -9.32 4.64 4.77
N GLY A 128 -9.62 5.93 4.61
CA GLY A 128 -8.90 7.02 5.27
C GLY A 128 -8.93 8.31 4.45
N ILE A 129 -9.66 9.31 4.95
CA ILE A 129 -9.71 10.65 4.38
C ILE A 129 -9.14 11.63 5.38
N GLY A 130 -7.94 12.15 5.07
CA GLY A 130 -7.25 13.15 5.86
C GLY A 130 -6.49 12.70 7.12
N PRO A 131 -6.32 11.39 7.46
CA PRO A 131 -5.64 11.01 8.70
C PRO A 131 -4.11 11.03 8.60
N GLY A 132 -3.53 11.13 7.40
CA GLY A 132 -2.08 11.08 7.19
C GLY A 132 -1.34 12.22 7.90
N SER A 133 -0.14 11.95 8.41
CA SER A 133 0.67 12.94 9.17
C SER A 133 1.12 14.15 8.34
N ILE A 134 1.21 13.98 7.03
CA ILE A 134 1.60 14.99 6.04
C ILE A 134 0.40 15.51 5.24
N CYS A 135 -0.81 15.04 5.55
CA CYS A 135 -2.06 15.46 4.91
C CYS A 135 -2.62 16.70 5.61
N THR A 136 -2.97 17.72 4.84
CA THR A 136 -3.62 18.94 5.32
C THR A 136 -5.04 19.12 4.77
N THR A 137 -5.63 18.11 4.13
CA THR A 137 -7.00 18.15 3.61
C THR A 137 -8.01 18.58 4.67
N ARG A 138 -7.88 18.09 5.91
CA ARG A 138 -8.75 18.49 7.02
C ARG A 138 -8.66 19.96 7.37
N VAL A 139 -7.48 20.56 7.19
CA VAL A 139 -7.23 21.97 7.50
C VAL A 139 -7.59 22.87 6.33
N VAL A 140 -7.21 22.47 5.11
CA VAL A 140 -7.35 23.28 3.90
C VAL A 140 -8.77 23.19 3.32
N ALA A 141 -9.32 21.98 3.25
CA ALA A 141 -10.63 21.71 2.66
C ALA A 141 -11.74 21.49 3.70
N GLY A 142 -11.40 21.31 4.97
CA GLY A 142 -12.37 20.98 6.03
C GLY A 142 -12.94 19.56 5.91
N ILE A 143 -12.31 18.70 5.12
CA ILE A 143 -12.81 17.35 4.80
C ILE A 143 -11.99 16.29 5.53
N GLY A 144 -12.69 15.34 6.15
CA GLY A 144 -12.08 14.19 6.84
C GLY A 144 -13.04 13.56 7.83
N VAL A 145 -12.75 12.33 8.18
CA VAL A 145 -13.49 11.56 9.19
C VAL A 145 -12.48 11.00 10.20
N PRO A 146 -12.78 10.96 11.51
CA PRO A 146 -11.94 10.29 12.49
C PRO A 146 -11.69 8.84 12.07
N GLN A 147 -10.42 8.41 12.05
CA GLN A 147 -10.03 7.18 11.34
C GLN A 147 -10.69 5.91 11.91
N VAL A 148 -10.80 5.78 13.23
CA VAL A 148 -11.44 4.61 13.86
C VAL A 148 -12.92 4.56 13.48
N SER A 149 -13.63 5.70 13.50
CA SER A 149 -15.03 5.76 13.07
C SER A 149 -15.21 5.41 11.59
N ALA A 150 -14.31 5.91 10.73
CA ALA A 150 -14.34 5.58 9.30
C ALA A 150 -14.14 4.07 9.06
N ILE A 151 -13.18 3.45 9.78
CA ILE A 151 -12.95 2.00 9.67
C ILE A 151 -14.18 1.22 10.11
N MET A 152 -14.78 1.56 11.24
CA MET A 152 -15.98 0.89 11.77
C MET A 152 -17.14 1.01 10.79
N ASP A 153 -17.44 2.20 10.29
CA ASP A 153 -18.53 2.46 9.36
C ASP A 153 -18.36 1.69 8.04
N CYS A 154 -17.15 1.70 7.48
CA CYS A 154 -16.83 0.95 6.26
C CYS A 154 -16.86 -0.58 6.51
N TYR A 155 -16.38 -1.05 7.66
CA TYR A 155 -16.35 -2.46 8.00
C TYR A 155 -17.75 -3.05 8.17
N GLU A 156 -18.69 -2.31 8.78
CA GLU A 156 -20.08 -2.76 8.97
C GLU A 156 -20.72 -3.14 7.62
N VAL A 157 -20.38 -2.47 6.55
CA VAL A 157 -20.83 -2.79 5.20
C VAL A 157 -19.97 -3.89 4.57
N ALA A 158 -18.66 -3.74 4.59
CA ALA A 158 -17.73 -4.63 3.89
C ALA A 158 -17.82 -6.09 4.37
N LYS A 159 -18.10 -6.31 5.67
CA LYS A 159 -18.25 -7.65 6.26
C LYS A 159 -19.41 -8.43 5.65
N GLU A 160 -20.48 -7.75 5.20
CA GLU A 160 -21.64 -8.39 4.56
C GLU A 160 -21.29 -9.00 3.20
N TYR A 161 -20.32 -8.40 2.52
CA TYR A 161 -19.80 -8.85 1.22
C TYR A 161 -18.54 -9.73 1.34
N GLY A 162 -17.98 -9.89 2.54
CA GLY A 162 -16.72 -10.61 2.75
C GLY A 162 -15.51 -9.89 2.15
N VAL A 163 -15.58 -8.57 1.93
CA VAL A 163 -14.52 -7.75 1.31
C VAL A 163 -13.64 -7.13 2.39
N PRO A 164 -12.29 -7.26 2.30
CA PRO A 164 -11.39 -6.72 3.30
C PRO A 164 -11.26 -5.19 3.25
N ILE A 165 -11.00 -4.60 4.44
CA ILE A 165 -10.75 -3.18 4.65
C ILE A 165 -9.27 -2.94 4.91
N ILE A 166 -8.69 -1.97 4.21
CA ILE A 166 -7.34 -1.46 4.44
C ILE A 166 -7.43 -0.13 5.19
N ALA A 167 -7.00 -0.12 6.46
CA ALA A 167 -6.94 1.08 7.28
C ALA A 167 -5.71 1.92 6.91
N ASP A 168 -5.93 3.01 6.19
CA ASP A 168 -4.85 3.83 5.62
C ASP A 168 -4.72 5.17 6.34
N GLY A 169 -3.59 5.35 7.02
CA GLY A 169 -3.20 6.59 7.67
C GLY A 169 -3.61 6.71 9.14
N GLY A 170 -3.03 7.70 9.81
CA GLY A 170 -3.31 8.02 11.21
C GLY A 170 -2.57 7.16 12.23
N ILE A 171 -1.82 6.15 11.81
CA ILE A 171 -1.07 5.26 12.69
C ILE A 171 0.26 5.91 13.07
N LYS A 172 0.46 6.18 14.35
CA LYS A 172 1.66 6.78 14.94
C LYS A 172 2.38 5.84 15.90
N PHE A 173 1.66 4.88 16.46
CA PHE A 173 2.15 3.93 17.46
C PHE A 173 1.63 2.51 17.15
N SER A 174 2.29 1.51 17.69
CA SER A 174 1.84 0.11 17.56
C SER A 174 0.41 -0.11 18.10
N GLY A 175 0.04 0.58 19.17
CA GLY A 175 -1.32 0.54 19.72
C GLY A 175 -2.40 1.06 18.77
N ASP A 176 -2.05 1.91 17.80
CA ASP A 176 -3.00 2.37 16.78
C ASP A 176 -3.31 1.26 15.76
N ILE A 177 -2.35 0.34 15.52
CA ILE A 177 -2.58 -0.86 14.72
C ILE A 177 -3.61 -1.76 15.41
N VAL A 178 -3.47 -1.95 16.74
CA VAL A 178 -4.44 -2.73 17.53
C VAL A 178 -5.84 -2.14 17.38
N LYS A 179 -5.99 -0.82 17.54
CA LYS A 179 -7.28 -0.13 17.40
C LYS A 179 -7.85 -0.25 15.98
N ALA A 180 -7.01 -0.12 14.95
CA ALA A 180 -7.44 -0.22 13.56
C ALA A 180 -7.96 -1.64 13.24
N ILE A 181 -7.28 -2.67 13.71
CA ILE A 181 -7.70 -4.07 13.52
C ILE A 181 -8.96 -4.36 14.34
N ALA A 182 -9.02 -3.93 15.60
CA ALA A 182 -10.21 -4.10 16.45
C ALA A 182 -11.44 -3.38 15.88
N ALA A 183 -11.25 -2.28 15.17
CA ALA A 183 -12.32 -1.56 14.48
C ALA A 183 -12.80 -2.22 13.17
N GLY A 184 -12.14 -3.29 12.71
CA GLY A 184 -12.50 -4.04 11.50
C GLY A 184 -11.51 -3.95 10.34
N GLY A 185 -10.38 -3.22 10.51
CA GLY A 185 -9.31 -3.19 9.50
C GLY A 185 -8.62 -4.55 9.39
N ASN A 186 -8.53 -5.10 8.20
CA ASN A 186 -7.83 -6.35 7.93
C ASN A 186 -6.33 -6.11 7.67
N VAL A 187 -6.00 -4.94 7.12
CA VAL A 187 -4.65 -4.52 6.78
C VAL A 187 -4.45 -3.06 7.22
N CYS A 188 -3.25 -2.72 7.68
CA CYS A 188 -2.87 -1.35 8.01
C CYS A 188 -1.88 -0.81 6.98
N MET A 189 -2.18 0.36 6.39
CA MET A 189 -1.27 1.09 5.52
C MET A 189 -0.67 2.27 6.29
N MET A 190 0.66 2.38 6.26
CA MET A 190 1.41 3.34 7.06
C MET A 190 2.45 4.07 6.20
N GLY A 191 2.41 5.41 6.22
CA GLY A 191 3.41 6.24 5.54
C GLY A 191 4.55 6.66 6.49
N SER A 192 4.25 7.57 7.42
CA SER A 192 5.26 8.18 8.32
C SER A 192 5.98 7.17 9.21
N MET A 193 5.35 6.06 9.55
CA MET A 193 5.98 5.01 10.36
C MET A 193 7.19 4.38 9.64
N PHE A 194 7.15 4.29 8.33
CA PHE A 194 8.21 3.70 7.51
C PHE A 194 9.08 4.73 6.79
N ALA A 195 8.62 5.98 6.68
CA ALA A 195 9.33 7.02 5.92
C ALA A 195 10.74 7.33 6.47
N GLY A 196 11.02 7.07 7.75
CA GLY A 196 12.33 7.22 8.37
C GLY A 196 13.24 6.01 8.29
N CYS A 197 12.80 4.89 7.68
CA CYS A 197 13.61 3.68 7.57
C CYS A 197 14.64 3.77 6.42
N ASP A 198 15.67 2.96 6.49
CA ASP A 198 16.74 2.90 5.48
C ASP A 198 16.18 2.60 4.08
N GLU A 199 15.23 1.69 3.99
CA GLU A 199 14.64 1.20 2.74
C GLU A 199 13.63 2.19 2.12
N ALA A 200 13.14 3.19 2.88
CA ALA A 200 12.26 4.21 2.33
C ALA A 200 13.02 5.16 1.39
N PRO A 201 12.40 5.62 0.29
CA PRO A 201 12.98 6.68 -0.53
C PRO A 201 13.07 7.99 0.27
N GLY A 202 13.88 8.92 -0.22
CA GLY A 202 14.11 10.22 0.41
C GLY A 202 15.54 10.38 0.89
N ASP A 203 16.04 11.61 0.77
CA ASP A 203 17.40 11.95 1.13
C ASP A 203 17.55 12.06 2.65
N PHE A 204 18.78 11.79 3.10
CA PHE A 204 19.15 12.02 4.49
C PHE A 204 19.53 13.49 4.71
N GLU A 205 19.05 14.03 5.81
CA GLU A 205 19.41 15.36 6.29
C GLU A 205 19.97 15.30 7.71
N LEU A 206 21.02 16.07 7.99
CA LEU A 206 21.52 16.29 9.33
C LEU A 206 20.95 17.63 9.83
N PHE A 207 20.17 17.59 10.90
CA PHE A 207 19.59 18.79 11.52
C PHE A 207 19.73 18.73 13.03
N GLN A 208 20.33 19.77 13.61
CA GLN A 208 20.62 19.86 15.06
C GLN A 208 21.29 18.60 15.63
N GLY A 209 22.29 18.04 14.90
CA GLY A 209 23.03 16.86 15.31
C GLY A 209 22.28 15.53 15.20
N ARG A 210 21.07 15.53 14.64
CA ARG A 210 20.25 14.32 14.44
C ARG A 210 20.02 14.04 12.96
N LYS A 211 19.94 12.76 12.63
CA LYS A 211 19.67 12.27 11.26
C LYS A 211 18.17 12.21 11.00
N TYR A 212 17.75 12.76 9.87
CA TYR A 212 16.36 12.77 9.40
C TYR A 212 16.30 12.27 7.95
N LYS A 213 15.10 11.92 7.48
CA LYS A 213 14.79 11.72 6.06
C LYS A 213 13.73 12.70 5.61
N VAL A 214 13.83 13.18 4.38
CA VAL A 214 12.80 13.99 3.75
C VAL A 214 11.59 13.10 3.45
N TYR A 215 10.40 13.59 3.80
CA TYR A 215 9.14 12.93 3.56
C TYR A 215 8.08 13.93 3.10
N ARG A 216 7.35 13.62 2.03
CA ARG A 216 6.36 14.52 1.46
C ARG A 216 5.03 13.82 1.20
N GLY A 217 3.93 14.59 1.35
CA GLY A 217 2.58 14.17 1.00
C GLY A 217 2.36 14.22 -0.50
N MET A 218 1.46 13.36 -1.00
CA MET A 218 1.01 13.40 -2.39
C MET A 218 0.33 14.72 -2.76
N GLY A 219 -0.28 15.42 -1.78
CA GLY A 219 -0.87 16.75 -1.94
C GLY A 219 0.09 17.91 -1.71
N SER A 220 1.40 17.69 -1.49
CA SER A 220 2.40 18.75 -1.43
C SER A 220 2.66 19.36 -2.82
N ILE A 221 3.12 20.61 -2.86
CA ILE A 221 3.43 21.30 -4.13
C ILE A 221 4.43 20.48 -4.94
N ALA A 222 5.52 20.02 -4.32
CA ALA A 222 6.54 19.24 -5.00
C ALA A 222 6.01 17.91 -5.59
N ALA A 223 5.07 17.23 -4.91
CA ALA A 223 4.44 16.03 -5.45
C ALA A 223 3.46 16.37 -6.59
N MET A 224 2.67 17.44 -6.46
CA MET A 224 1.73 17.87 -7.49
C MET A 224 2.42 18.30 -8.79
N GLU A 225 3.55 18.99 -8.71
CA GLU A 225 4.38 19.36 -9.85
C GLU A 225 4.98 18.14 -10.56
N ASN A 226 5.22 17.07 -9.83
CA ASN A 226 5.72 15.79 -10.32
C ASN A 226 4.63 14.76 -10.69
N GLY A 227 3.37 15.19 -10.88
CA GLY A 227 2.31 14.38 -11.48
C GLY A 227 1.13 14.02 -10.58
N SER A 228 1.13 14.34 -9.27
CA SER A 228 0.03 13.93 -8.38
C SER A 228 -1.17 14.91 -8.35
N LYS A 229 -1.17 15.96 -9.17
CA LYS A 229 -2.24 16.97 -9.20
C LYS A 229 -3.61 16.45 -9.69
N ASP A 230 -3.61 15.39 -10.49
CA ASP A 230 -4.81 14.68 -10.92
C ASP A 230 -5.57 14.06 -9.75
N ARG A 231 -4.85 13.55 -8.75
CA ARG A 231 -5.39 13.00 -7.51
C ARG A 231 -6.24 14.00 -6.73
N TYR A 232 -5.94 15.30 -6.85
CA TYR A 232 -6.62 16.40 -6.16
C TYR A 232 -7.49 17.26 -7.10
N PHE A 233 -7.87 16.72 -8.25
CA PHE A 233 -8.72 17.40 -9.25
C PHE A 233 -8.15 18.74 -9.76
N GLN A 234 -6.83 18.90 -9.76
CA GLN A 234 -6.15 20.15 -10.11
C GLN A 234 -5.34 20.08 -11.41
N SER A 235 -5.61 19.10 -12.29
CA SER A 235 -4.86 18.89 -13.53
C SER A 235 -4.85 20.10 -14.46
N GLY A 236 -5.93 20.89 -14.48
CA GLY A 236 -6.07 22.13 -15.29
C GLY A 236 -5.83 23.43 -14.52
N ALA A 237 -5.44 23.37 -13.25
CA ALA A 237 -5.30 24.54 -12.40
C ALA A 237 -4.10 25.40 -12.80
N LYS A 238 -4.31 26.72 -12.94
CA LYS A 238 -3.24 27.70 -13.17
C LYS A 238 -2.34 27.89 -11.95
N LYS A 239 -2.89 27.69 -10.75
CA LYS A 239 -2.20 27.76 -9.46
C LYS A 239 -2.67 26.62 -8.59
N LEU A 240 -1.73 25.87 -8.00
CA LEU A 240 -2.02 24.73 -7.15
C LEU A 240 -2.38 25.17 -5.73
N VAL A 241 -3.37 24.50 -5.13
CA VAL A 241 -3.70 24.59 -3.70
C VAL A 241 -3.25 23.29 -3.03
N PRO A 242 -2.18 23.31 -2.24
CA PRO A 242 -1.67 22.09 -1.63
C PRO A 242 -2.57 21.61 -0.50
N GLU A 243 -2.79 20.30 -0.45
CA GLU A 243 -3.46 19.57 0.62
C GLU A 243 -2.49 18.62 1.35
N GLY A 244 -1.22 18.91 1.28
CA GLY A 244 -0.16 18.18 1.96
C GLY A 244 1.09 19.02 2.11
N VAL A 245 1.97 18.56 3.00
CA VAL A 245 3.24 19.21 3.32
C VAL A 245 4.42 18.33 2.97
N GLU A 246 5.58 18.95 2.82
CA GLU A 246 6.88 18.31 2.82
C GLU A 246 7.57 18.62 4.15
N GLY A 247 8.22 17.63 4.74
CA GLY A 247 8.87 17.78 6.03
C GLY A 247 9.93 16.73 6.29
N ARG A 248 10.41 16.70 7.52
CA ARG A 248 11.42 15.77 7.99
C ARG A 248 10.82 14.76 8.93
N VAL A 249 11.22 13.50 8.79
CA VAL A 249 10.91 12.44 9.75
C VAL A 249 12.22 11.95 10.37
N ALA A 250 12.19 11.67 11.66
CA ALA A 250 13.37 11.14 12.35
C ALA A 250 13.79 9.81 11.71
N TYR A 251 15.09 9.64 11.50
CA TYR A 251 15.65 8.37 11.07
C TYR A 251 15.39 7.27 12.11
N LYS A 252 15.00 6.09 11.67
CA LYS A 252 14.55 4.98 12.52
C LYS A 252 15.37 3.69 12.38
N GLY A 253 16.39 3.67 11.50
CA GLY A 253 17.13 2.44 11.20
C GLY A 253 16.42 1.58 10.15
N THR A 254 16.51 0.27 10.29
CA THR A 254 15.98 -0.69 9.31
C THR A 254 14.46 -0.82 9.39
N LEU A 255 13.84 -1.18 8.29
CA LEU A 255 12.42 -1.55 8.25
C LEU A 255 12.16 -2.78 9.13
N GLU A 256 13.08 -3.75 9.14
CA GLU A 256 12.97 -4.98 9.94
C GLU A 256 12.79 -4.66 11.43
N ASP A 257 13.62 -3.77 11.98
CA ASP A 257 13.53 -3.35 13.39
C ASP A 257 12.22 -2.63 13.69
N THR A 258 11.80 -1.74 12.78
CA THR A 258 10.54 -1.00 12.92
C THR A 258 9.34 -1.95 12.91
N VAL A 259 9.30 -2.90 11.98
CA VAL A 259 8.21 -3.90 11.88
C VAL A 259 8.21 -4.81 13.10
N PHE A 260 9.38 -5.23 13.58
CA PHE A 260 9.50 -6.04 14.79
C PHE A 260 8.83 -5.37 16.00
N GLN A 261 9.10 -4.07 16.21
CA GLN A 261 8.48 -3.29 17.29
C GLN A 261 6.95 -3.17 17.11
N LEU A 262 6.49 -2.91 15.89
CA LEU A 262 5.06 -2.80 15.59
C LEU A 262 4.30 -4.09 15.84
N ILE A 263 4.85 -5.22 15.40
CA ILE A 263 4.28 -6.55 15.62
C ILE A 263 4.33 -6.94 17.09
N GLY A 264 5.40 -6.56 17.81
CA GLY A 264 5.49 -6.74 19.27
C GLY A 264 4.37 -6.04 20.01
N GLY A 265 4.08 -4.76 19.63
CA GLY A 265 2.96 -4.02 20.20
C GLY A 265 1.59 -4.60 19.85
N LEU A 266 1.41 -5.10 18.61
CA LEU A 266 0.18 -5.80 18.21
C LEU A 266 -0.03 -7.08 19.05
N ARG A 267 1.01 -7.91 19.19
CA ARG A 267 0.94 -9.13 20.02
C ARG A 267 0.61 -8.83 21.48
N SER A 268 1.20 -7.75 22.03
CA SER A 268 0.86 -7.28 23.36
C SER A 268 -0.62 -6.91 23.48
N GLY A 269 -1.15 -6.12 22.53
CA GLY A 269 -2.56 -5.76 22.48
C GLY A 269 -3.49 -6.98 22.41
N MET A 270 -3.17 -7.94 21.56
CA MET A 270 -3.92 -9.21 21.46
C MET A 270 -3.90 -10.03 22.77
N GLY A 271 -2.89 -9.85 23.61
CA GLY A 271 -2.80 -10.51 24.91
C GLY A 271 -3.74 -9.93 25.98
N TYR A 272 -4.28 -8.72 25.75
CA TYR A 272 -5.26 -8.08 26.65
C TYR A 272 -6.72 -8.32 26.22
N CYS A 273 -6.95 -8.83 25.03
CA CYS A 273 -8.26 -9.21 24.50
C CYS A 273 -8.50 -10.70 24.67
#